data_f26a93a743e256a2b836e424aaa69f4b
#
_entry.id   f26a93a743e256a2b836e424aaa69f4b
#
_cell.length_a   1.000
_cell.length_b   1.000
_cell.length_c   1.000
_cell.angle_alpha   90.00
_cell.angle_beta   90.00
_cell.angle_gamma   90.00
#
_symmetry.space_group_name_H-M   'P 1'
#
loop_
_entity.id
_entity.type
_entity.pdbx_description
1 polymer ?
#
loop_
_entity_poly.entity_id
_entity_poly.type
_entity_poly.pdbx_seq_one_letter_code
_entity_poly.pdbx_strand_id
1 'polypeptide(L)'
;MVSGKYFDRTLRREKSGGKVVGKGGNGMIYTVTLNPALDYVVSMEQFALGGLNRADRETILPGGKGINVSMVLKELGVESVALGFIAGFTGKALESALEERGIETNFLTLARGCTRINVKIKAEAESELNGKGPQVEEEGVKRLEEQLKGLKDGDILVLSGSVPAGVPAEIYGRLMSGLEGKGVETVVDTSGEALRTALPYRPFLVKPNRQELEQFLGRTLPDEEGLRWGAEALRRMGARNVLISLAGEGSLLADETGAFHRRSAPAGTVRNSVGAGDAMVAGFLAGWLREKDYEKAHLWGVAAGSATAFSTGTAAGAEIYRLINKMCP
;
A
#
# COMPACT_ATOMS: atom_id res chain seq x y z
N MET A 1 11.21 -10.62 -33.55
CA MET A 1 10.86 -11.56 -32.46
C MET A 1 11.98 -11.48 -31.43
N VAL A 2 11.82 -10.66 -30.39
CA VAL A 2 12.76 -10.59 -29.27
C VAL A 2 12.03 -11.23 -28.08
N SER A 3 12.49 -12.46 -27.79
CA SER A 3 11.97 -13.33 -26.72
C SER A 3 12.26 -12.75 -25.35
N GLY A 4 11.20 -12.55 -24.58
CA GLY A 4 11.28 -12.07 -23.18
C GLY A 4 11.97 -13.05 -22.24
N LYS A 5 13.17 -12.68 -21.78
CA LYS A 5 13.91 -13.37 -20.72
C LYS A 5 14.63 -12.35 -19.82
N TYR A 6 13.89 -11.41 -19.25
CA TYR A 6 14.48 -10.45 -18.30
C TYR A 6 13.76 -10.41 -16.94
N PHE A 7 13.07 -11.51 -16.58
CA PHE A 7 12.57 -11.67 -15.20
C PHE A 7 13.38 -12.74 -14.49
N ASP A 8 13.93 -12.38 -13.36
CA ASP A 8 14.79 -13.23 -12.53
C ASP A 8 14.07 -14.54 -12.13
N ARG A 9 14.61 -15.69 -12.55
CA ARG A 9 14.08 -17.05 -12.30
C ARG A 9 14.56 -17.67 -11.00
N THR A 10 14.97 -16.92 -10.00
CA THR A 10 15.62 -17.48 -8.80
C THR A 10 14.69 -17.73 -7.60
N LEU A 11 13.37 -17.76 -7.77
CA LEU A 11 12.48 -18.24 -6.70
C LEU A 11 11.78 -19.53 -7.11
N ARG A 12 12.46 -20.68 -6.91
CA ARG A 12 11.79 -21.99 -6.90
C ARG A 12 10.83 -22.06 -5.71
N ARG A 13 9.54 -22.22 -6.03
CA ARG A 13 8.48 -22.52 -5.07
C ARG A 13 8.75 -23.86 -4.40
N GLU A 14 8.98 -23.86 -3.10
CA GLU A 14 8.60 -25.00 -2.25
C GLU A 14 7.12 -24.86 -1.91
N LYS A 15 6.33 -25.84 -2.32
CA LYS A 15 4.90 -25.96 -2.00
C LYS A 15 4.75 -26.41 -0.55
N SER A 16 4.54 -25.50 0.38
CA SER A 16 3.96 -25.82 1.68
C SER A 16 3.23 -24.60 2.26
N GLY A 17 1.95 -24.53 2.01
CA GLY A 17 1.08 -23.50 2.59
C GLY A 17 -0.35 -23.81 2.19
N GLY A 18 -1.09 -24.51 3.06
CA GLY A 18 -2.49 -24.84 2.83
C GLY A 18 -3.30 -23.56 2.55
N LYS A 19 -4.13 -23.62 1.51
CA LYS A 19 -5.17 -22.63 1.24
C LYS A 19 -6.03 -22.48 2.50
N VAL A 20 -5.85 -21.40 3.24
CA VAL A 20 -6.82 -20.99 4.27
C VAL A 20 -7.92 -20.21 3.55
N VAL A 21 -8.85 -20.95 2.97
CA VAL A 21 -10.16 -20.41 2.63
C VAL A 21 -10.89 -20.19 3.94
N GLY A 22 -11.04 -18.95 4.36
CA GLY A 22 -11.87 -18.58 5.51
C GLY A 22 -13.27 -19.14 5.30
N LYS A 23 -13.69 -20.06 6.17
CA LYS A 23 -15.10 -20.50 6.26
C LYS A 23 -15.94 -19.36 6.84
N GLY A 24 -16.64 -18.65 5.99
CA GLY A 24 -17.60 -17.60 6.34
C GLY A 24 -17.42 -16.41 5.38
N GLY A 25 -18.47 -16.03 4.68
CA GLY A 25 -18.57 -15.04 3.60
C GLY A 25 -17.73 -13.76 3.77
N ASN A 26 -16.43 -13.87 3.63
CA ASN A 26 -15.54 -12.73 3.61
C ASN A 26 -15.63 -12.10 2.23
N GLY A 27 -15.98 -10.80 2.18
CA GLY A 27 -15.94 -10.00 0.97
C GLY A 27 -14.53 -9.97 0.35
N MET A 28 -14.45 -9.51 -0.88
CA MET A 28 -13.20 -9.32 -1.63
C MET A 28 -12.50 -8.03 -1.18
N ILE A 29 -11.15 -8.03 -1.21
CA ILE A 29 -10.37 -6.80 -1.05
C ILE A 29 -10.08 -6.22 -2.43
N TYR A 30 -10.40 -4.96 -2.62
CA TYR A 30 -10.06 -4.16 -3.79
C TYR A 30 -9.02 -3.11 -3.40
N THR A 31 -7.93 -3.00 -4.15
CA THR A 31 -6.90 -1.98 -3.91
C THR A 31 -6.86 -1.01 -5.08
N VAL A 32 -7.09 0.26 -4.82
CA VAL A 32 -7.02 1.31 -5.85
C VAL A 32 -5.68 2.01 -5.78
N THR A 33 -4.95 1.98 -6.89
CA THR A 33 -3.74 2.79 -7.12
C THR A 33 -4.01 3.74 -8.29
N LEU A 34 -4.30 5.01 -8.00
CA LEU A 34 -4.64 5.98 -9.05
C LEU A 34 -3.47 6.29 -9.98
N ASN A 35 -2.23 6.18 -9.49
CA ASN A 35 -1.01 6.50 -10.24
C ASN A 35 0.07 5.42 -10.03
N PRO A 36 -0.15 4.20 -10.52
CA PRO A 36 0.81 3.11 -10.42
C PRO A 36 2.11 3.43 -11.18
N ALA A 37 3.16 2.66 -10.91
CA ALA A 37 4.46 2.83 -11.53
C ALA A 37 5.14 1.50 -11.84
N LEU A 38 6.10 1.52 -12.76
CA LEU A 38 7.21 0.57 -12.79
C LEU A 38 8.38 1.23 -12.06
N ASP A 39 8.86 0.60 -11.00
CA ASP A 39 10.04 1.04 -10.26
C ASP A 39 11.27 0.40 -10.90
N TYR A 40 12.07 1.20 -11.62
CA TYR A 40 13.35 0.80 -12.20
C TYR A 40 14.46 1.07 -11.18
N VAL A 41 14.91 0.02 -10.53
CA VAL A 41 15.96 0.07 -9.51
C VAL A 41 17.29 -0.27 -10.15
N VAL A 42 18.22 0.68 -10.12
CA VAL A 42 19.59 0.50 -10.62
C VAL A 42 20.56 0.61 -9.45
N SER A 43 21.53 -0.29 -9.39
CA SER A 43 22.58 -0.28 -8.36
C SER A 43 23.94 -0.13 -9.04
N MET A 44 24.79 0.71 -8.46
CA MET A 44 26.15 0.96 -8.92
C MET A 44 27.00 1.42 -7.72
N GLU A 45 28.32 1.27 -7.82
CA GLU A 45 29.21 1.67 -6.75
C GLU A 45 29.19 3.19 -6.54
N GLN A 46 29.30 3.96 -7.64
CA GLN A 46 29.30 5.42 -7.61
C GLN A 46 28.39 5.97 -8.72
N PHE A 47 27.68 7.05 -8.40
CA PHE A 47 26.88 7.79 -9.37
C PHE A 47 27.51 9.15 -9.66
N ALA A 48 28.06 9.31 -10.86
CA ALA A 48 28.67 10.57 -11.31
C ALA A 48 27.67 11.45 -12.05
N LEU A 49 27.31 12.59 -11.46
CA LEU A 49 26.47 13.58 -12.12
C LEU A 49 27.19 14.16 -13.33
N GLY A 50 26.53 14.16 -14.50
CA GLY A 50 27.10 14.63 -15.76
C GLY A 50 28.08 13.63 -16.42
N GLY A 51 28.32 12.48 -15.82
CA GLY A 51 29.17 11.41 -16.34
C GLY A 51 28.38 10.25 -16.96
N LEU A 52 29.12 9.33 -17.62
CA LEU A 52 28.59 8.06 -18.07
C LEU A 52 28.58 7.07 -16.89
N ASN A 53 27.40 6.69 -16.42
CA ASN A 53 27.22 5.70 -15.38
C ASN A 53 26.81 4.35 -16.01
N ARG A 54 27.29 3.25 -15.46
CA ARG A 54 26.88 1.90 -15.82
C ARG A 54 26.37 1.17 -14.57
N ALA A 55 25.19 0.58 -14.68
CA ALA A 55 24.61 -0.19 -13.59
C ALA A 55 25.31 -1.55 -13.46
N ASP A 56 25.62 -1.93 -12.21
CA ASP A 56 26.06 -3.29 -11.86
C ASP A 56 24.89 -4.27 -11.80
N ARG A 57 23.73 -3.75 -11.38
CA ARG A 57 22.49 -4.52 -11.26
C ARG A 57 21.28 -3.65 -11.58
N GLU A 58 20.33 -4.27 -12.26
CA GLU A 58 19.07 -3.65 -12.66
C GLU A 58 17.89 -4.55 -12.24
N THR A 59 16.80 -3.94 -11.80
CA THR A 59 15.57 -4.66 -11.49
C THR A 59 14.35 -3.78 -11.78
N ILE A 60 13.32 -4.34 -12.41
CA ILE A 60 12.05 -3.66 -12.65
C ILE A 60 11.00 -4.32 -11.76
N LEU A 61 10.34 -3.52 -10.95
CA LEU A 61 9.33 -3.98 -9.99
C LEU A 61 8.02 -3.23 -10.21
N PRO A 62 6.86 -3.91 -10.05
CA PRO A 62 5.58 -3.23 -9.92
C PRO A 62 5.62 -2.30 -8.71
N GLY A 63 5.11 -1.07 -8.86
CA GLY A 63 5.10 -0.05 -7.81
C GLY A 63 3.75 0.66 -7.72
N GLY A 64 3.52 1.23 -6.55
CA GLY A 64 2.30 1.93 -6.18
C GLY A 64 1.72 1.38 -4.88
N LYS A 65 1.24 2.27 -4.01
CA LYS A 65 0.85 1.88 -2.64
C LYS A 65 -0.20 0.75 -2.61
N GLY A 66 -1.30 0.87 -3.35
CA GLY A 66 -2.32 -0.18 -3.38
C GLY A 66 -1.82 -1.48 -4.01
N ILE A 67 -0.94 -1.39 -5.02
CA ILE A 67 -0.26 -2.56 -5.60
C ILE A 67 0.62 -3.26 -4.55
N ASN A 68 1.39 -2.50 -3.76
CA ASN A 68 2.19 -3.05 -2.66
C ASN A 68 1.31 -3.75 -1.62
N VAL A 69 0.14 -3.17 -1.30
CA VAL A 69 -0.86 -3.83 -0.42
C VAL A 69 -1.27 -5.17 -1.02
N SER A 70 -1.66 -5.23 -2.31
CA SER A 70 -2.05 -6.48 -2.97
C SER A 70 -0.92 -7.51 -3.01
N MET A 71 0.31 -7.10 -3.24
CA MET A 71 1.47 -8.01 -3.22
C MET A 71 1.65 -8.65 -1.83
N VAL A 72 1.57 -7.87 -0.75
CA VAL A 72 1.70 -8.40 0.61
C VAL A 72 0.50 -9.25 1.00
N LEU A 73 -0.73 -8.86 0.65
CA LEU A 73 -1.93 -9.68 0.87
C LEU A 73 -1.77 -11.06 0.22
N LYS A 74 -1.25 -11.11 -1.01
CA LYS A 74 -0.98 -12.38 -1.71
C LYS A 74 0.01 -13.25 -0.98
N GLU A 75 1.09 -12.69 -0.47
CA GLU A 75 2.08 -13.39 0.37
C GLU A 75 1.46 -13.93 1.68
N LEU A 76 0.45 -13.25 2.21
CA LEU A 76 -0.30 -13.67 3.39
C LEU A 76 -1.46 -14.62 3.08
N GLY A 77 -1.64 -15.00 1.81
CA GLY A 77 -2.71 -15.91 1.37
C GLY A 77 -4.11 -15.27 1.34
N VAL A 78 -4.17 -13.95 1.24
CA VAL A 78 -5.41 -13.17 1.09
C VAL A 78 -5.54 -12.71 -0.36
N GLU A 79 -6.63 -13.04 -1.01
CA GLU A 79 -6.90 -12.62 -2.38
C GLU A 79 -7.33 -11.15 -2.43
N SER A 80 -6.92 -10.46 -3.50
CA SER A 80 -7.32 -9.07 -3.76
C SER A 80 -7.34 -8.78 -5.25
N VAL A 81 -8.09 -7.74 -5.66
CA VAL A 81 -8.15 -7.24 -7.03
C VAL A 81 -7.51 -5.85 -7.08
N ALA A 82 -6.47 -5.69 -7.90
CA ALA A 82 -5.81 -4.41 -8.09
C ALA A 82 -6.53 -3.58 -9.15
N LEU A 83 -6.93 -2.37 -8.79
CA LEU A 83 -7.65 -1.40 -9.60
C LEU A 83 -6.83 -0.10 -9.76
N GLY A 84 -7.21 0.72 -10.73
CA GLY A 84 -6.61 2.02 -10.97
C GLY A 84 -6.42 2.29 -12.47
N PHE A 85 -5.50 3.20 -12.80
CA PHE A 85 -5.28 3.62 -14.18
C PHE A 85 -3.91 3.18 -14.67
N ILE A 86 -3.91 2.54 -15.86
CA ILE A 86 -2.67 2.21 -16.57
C ILE A 86 -2.70 2.81 -17.97
N ALA A 87 -1.53 3.00 -18.60
CA ALA A 87 -1.41 3.53 -19.94
C ALA A 87 -0.18 2.98 -20.67
N GLY A 88 -0.29 2.84 -21.98
CA GLY A 88 0.81 2.51 -22.87
C GLY A 88 1.47 1.14 -22.59
N PHE A 89 2.68 0.96 -23.11
CA PHE A 89 3.41 -0.32 -22.97
C PHE A 89 3.86 -0.59 -21.53
N THR A 90 4.18 0.46 -20.78
CA THR A 90 4.57 0.34 -19.36
C THR A 90 3.40 -0.10 -18.48
N GLY A 91 2.16 0.32 -18.81
CA GLY A 91 0.96 -0.16 -18.15
C GLY A 91 0.72 -1.64 -18.36
N LYS A 92 0.87 -2.11 -19.59
CA LYS A 92 0.77 -3.54 -19.93
C LYS A 92 1.85 -4.36 -19.25
N ALA A 93 3.09 -3.86 -19.20
CA ALA A 93 4.18 -4.54 -18.51
C ALA A 93 3.92 -4.65 -17.00
N LEU A 94 3.37 -3.59 -16.38
CA LEU A 94 2.96 -3.61 -14.98
C LEU A 94 1.88 -4.67 -14.72
N GLU A 95 0.83 -4.69 -15.52
CA GLU A 95 -0.29 -5.63 -15.40
C GLU A 95 0.20 -7.07 -15.54
N SER A 96 0.98 -7.39 -16.61
CA SER A 96 1.56 -8.72 -16.78
C SER A 96 2.45 -9.13 -15.60
N ALA A 97 3.24 -8.22 -15.06
CA ALA A 97 4.09 -8.52 -13.90
C ALA A 97 3.29 -8.83 -12.61
N LEU A 98 2.09 -8.29 -12.46
CA LEU A 98 1.18 -8.61 -11.36
C LEU A 98 0.47 -9.95 -11.59
N GLU A 99 0.00 -10.21 -12.81
CA GLU A 99 -0.62 -11.47 -13.19
C GLU A 99 0.34 -12.67 -13.03
N GLU A 100 1.61 -12.51 -13.40
CA GLU A 100 2.66 -13.51 -13.18
C GLU A 100 2.86 -13.84 -11.69
N ARG A 101 2.57 -12.89 -10.80
CA ARG A 101 2.57 -13.09 -9.34
C ARG A 101 1.25 -13.67 -8.83
N GLY A 102 0.27 -13.89 -9.70
CA GLY A 102 -1.05 -14.39 -9.38
C GLY A 102 -1.90 -13.37 -8.62
N ILE A 103 -1.70 -12.09 -8.88
CA ILE A 103 -2.54 -10.99 -8.39
C ILE A 103 -3.57 -10.70 -9.48
N GLU A 104 -4.85 -10.72 -9.12
CA GLU A 104 -5.92 -10.35 -10.03
C GLU A 104 -5.91 -8.84 -10.28
N THR A 105 -6.05 -8.44 -11.53
CA THR A 105 -6.05 -7.04 -11.94
C THR A 105 -7.33 -6.70 -12.70
N ASN A 106 -7.81 -5.47 -12.52
CA ASN A 106 -8.90 -4.91 -13.30
C ASN A 106 -8.66 -3.41 -13.50
N PHE A 107 -7.52 -3.09 -14.11
CA PHE A 107 -7.12 -1.72 -14.40
C PHE A 107 -7.90 -1.11 -15.55
N LEU A 108 -8.15 0.19 -15.44
CA LEU A 108 -8.70 1.00 -16.52
C LEU A 108 -7.56 1.52 -17.40
N THR A 109 -7.52 1.03 -18.65
CA THR A 109 -6.52 1.49 -19.61
C THR A 109 -6.92 2.85 -20.17
N LEU A 110 -6.02 3.84 -20.05
CA LEU A 110 -6.14 5.16 -20.62
C LEU A 110 -5.65 5.17 -22.07
N ALA A 111 -6.31 5.96 -22.91
CA ALA A 111 -6.01 6.03 -24.34
C ALA A 111 -4.66 6.71 -24.67
N ARG A 112 -4.16 7.57 -23.77
CA ARG A 112 -2.95 8.38 -23.98
C ARG A 112 -1.96 8.29 -22.85
N GLY A 113 -0.69 8.50 -23.13
CA GLY A 113 0.39 8.51 -22.16
C GLY A 113 0.96 7.12 -21.88
N CYS A 114 1.73 7.04 -20.82
CA CYS A 114 2.33 5.82 -20.29
C CYS A 114 2.23 5.81 -18.78
N THR A 115 1.99 4.64 -18.20
CA THR A 115 2.20 4.40 -16.77
C THR A 115 3.62 4.84 -16.41
N ARG A 116 3.76 5.59 -15.32
CA ARG A 116 5.05 6.19 -14.97
C ARG A 116 6.12 5.14 -14.67
N ILE A 117 7.35 5.51 -14.93
CA ILE A 117 8.54 4.81 -14.46
C ILE A 117 9.16 5.69 -13.38
N ASN A 118 9.41 5.11 -12.22
CA ASN A 118 10.26 5.74 -11.21
C ASN A 118 11.65 5.10 -11.30
N VAL A 119 12.68 5.92 -11.31
CA VAL A 119 14.07 5.45 -11.31
C VAL A 119 14.61 5.59 -9.90
N LYS A 120 15.10 4.48 -9.33
CA LYS A 120 15.72 4.44 -8.00
C LYS A 120 17.19 4.08 -8.17
N ILE A 121 18.06 5.04 -7.92
CA ILE A 121 19.51 4.89 -8.03
C ILE A 121 20.05 4.56 -6.65
N LYS A 122 20.64 3.37 -6.51
CA LYS A 122 21.34 2.90 -5.32
C LYS A 122 22.84 2.96 -5.56
N ALA A 123 23.48 3.97 -5.00
CA ALA A 123 24.92 4.20 -5.05
C ALA A 123 25.39 4.59 -3.65
N GLU A 124 26.45 5.37 -3.52
CA GLU A 124 26.90 5.97 -2.23
C GLU A 124 25.76 6.70 -1.51
N ALA A 125 24.85 7.34 -2.27
CA ALA A 125 23.62 7.93 -1.78
C ALA A 125 22.44 7.43 -2.65
N GLU A 126 21.29 7.19 -2.01
CA GLU A 126 20.07 6.86 -2.74
C GLU A 126 19.48 8.13 -3.38
N SER A 127 19.09 8.02 -4.65
CA SER A 127 18.40 9.08 -5.39
C SER A 127 17.17 8.51 -6.10
N GLU A 128 16.08 9.27 -6.11
CA GLU A 128 14.84 8.88 -6.78
C GLU A 128 14.40 9.93 -7.79
N LEU A 129 14.05 9.48 -8.99
CA LEU A 129 13.38 10.26 -10.01
C LEU A 129 11.99 9.68 -10.22
N ASN A 130 10.97 10.38 -9.76
CA ASN A 130 9.59 9.92 -9.85
C ASN A 130 8.88 10.55 -11.06
N GLY A 131 8.45 9.69 -12.00
CA GLY A 131 7.65 10.10 -13.16
C GLY A 131 6.28 10.64 -12.74
N LYS A 132 5.72 11.58 -13.53
CA LYS A 132 4.39 12.14 -13.27
C LYS A 132 3.26 11.17 -13.53
N GLY A 133 3.44 10.26 -14.50
CA GLY A 133 2.39 9.37 -14.98
C GLY A 133 1.47 10.04 -16.03
N PRO A 134 0.48 9.28 -16.51
CA PRO A 134 -0.48 9.78 -17.49
C PRO A 134 -1.46 10.76 -16.85
N GLN A 135 -1.97 11.69 -17.65
CA GLN A 135 -3.09 12.52 -17.23
C GLN A 135 -4.37 11.70 -17.26
N VAL A 136 -5.13 11.77 -16.18
CA VAL A 136 -6.45 11.12 -16.09
C VAL A 136 -7.52 12.16 -16.35
N GLU A 137 -8.33 11.92 -17.36
CA GLU A 137 -9.48 12.76 -17.70
C GLU A 137 -10.70 12.38 -16.86
N GLU A 138 -11.68 13.26 -16.73
CA GLU A 138 -12.90 13.04 -15.95
C GLU A 138 -13.65 11.77 -16.36
N GLU A 139 -13.61 11.40 -17.64
CA GLU A 139 -14.21 10.16 -18.13
C GLU A 139 -13.54 8.91 -17.51
N GLY A 140 -12.23 8.94 -17.30
CA GLY A 140 -11.52 7.88 -16.58
C GLY A 140 -12.02 7.76 -15.13
N VAL A 141 -12.20 8.90 -14.46
CA VAL A 141 -12.72 8.93 -13.09
C VAL A 141 -14.12 8.34 -13.02
N LYS A 142 -15.03 8.73 -13.93
CA LYS A 142 -16.39 8.18 -14.01
C LYS A 142 -16.40 6.67 -14.24
N ARG A 143 -15.49 6.16 -15.07
CA ARG A 143 -15.35 4.71 -15.30
C ARG A 143 -14.90 3.98 -14.03
N LEU A 144 -14.01 4.57 -13.24
CA LEU A 144 -13.60 4.00 -11.94
C LEU A 144 -14.76 4.02 -10.94
N GLU A 145 -15.51 5.10 -10.86
CA GLU A 145 -16.75 5.17 -10.04
C GLU A 145 -17.74 4.08 -10.42
N GLU A 146 -17.98 3.89 -11.72
CA GLU A 146 -18.89 2.85 -12.20
C GLU A 146 -18.39 1.45 -11.84
N GLN A 147 -17.08 1.21 -11.99
CA GLN A 147 -16.48 -0.06 -11.59
C GLN A 147 -16.66 -0.36 -10.10
N LEU A 148 -16.51 0.65 -9.23
CA LEU A 148 -16.68 0.52 -7.79
C LEU A 148 -18.15 0.34 -7.37
N LYS A 149 -19.13 0.70 -8.19
CA LYS A 149 -20.54 0.41 -7.90
C LYS A 149 -20.84 -1.08 -7.77
N GLY A 150 -20.01 -1.93 -8.37
CA GLY A 150 -20.10 -3.38 -8.26
C GLY A 150 -19.70 -3.96 -6.90
N LEU A 151 -19.11 -3.16 -6.00
CA LEU A 151 -18.76 -3.58 -4.66
C LEU A 151 -20.01 -3.77 -3.80
N LYS A 152 -19.94 -4.73 -2.87
CA LYS A 152 -21.07 -5.19 -2.06
C LYS A 152 -20.70 -5.29 -0.58
N ASP A 153 -21.69 -5.58 0.23
CA ASP A 153 -21.54 -5.77 1.68
C ASP A 153 -20.44 -6.79 2.00
N GLY A 154 -19.58 -6.43 2.94
CA GLY A 154 -18.43 -7.20 3.38
C GLY A 154 -17.17 -7.01 2.53
N ASP A 155 -17.23 -6.35 1.36
CA ASP A 155 -16.03 -6.00 0.60
C ASP A 155 -15.20 -4.93 1.32
N ILE A 156 -13.91 -4.92 1.06
CA ILE A 156 -12.98 -3.91 1.58
C ILE A 156 -12.36 -3.16 0.41
N LEU A 157 -12.43 -1.84 0.43
CA LEU A 157 -11.80 -0.96 -0.55
C LEU A 157 -10.61 -0.24 0.06
N VAL A 158 -9.40 -0.49 -0.45
CA VAL A 158 -8.17 0.21 -0.06
C VAL A 158 -7.87 1.31 -1.06
N LEU A 159 -7.94 2.56 -0.61
CA LEU A 159 -7.62 3.76 -1.38
C LEU A 159 -6.24 4.26 -0.97
N SER A 160 -5.23 4.08 -1.82
CA SER A 160 -3.84 4.34 -1.42
C SER A 160 -3.04 5.09 -2.48
N GLY A 161 -2.19 5.99 -2.01
CA GLY A 161 -1.20 6.70 -2.81
C GLY A 161 -1.61 8.11 -3.21
N SER A 162 -0.78 8.72 -4.04
CA SER A 162 -0.96 10.09 -4.51
C SER A 162 -2.01 10.18 -5.62
N VAL A 163 -2.67 11.32 -5.68
CA VAL A 163 -3.61 11.67 -6.75
C VAL A 163 -2.83 12.13 -8.00
N PRO A 164 -3.08 11.53 -9.19
CA PRO A 164 -2.39 11.93 -10.41
C PRO A 164 -2.90 13.27 -10.98
N ALA A 165 -2.15 13.82 -11.93
CA ALA A 165 -2.56 15.03 -12.64
C ALA A 165 -3.90 14.82 -13.38
N GLY A 166 -4.76 15.82 -13.33
CA GLY A 166 -6.10 15.80 -13.94
C GLY A 166 -7.20 15.21 -13.05
N VAL A 167 -6.85 14.57 -11.94
CA VAL A 167 -7.81 14.07 -10.95
C VAL A 167 -7.96 15.09 -9.82
N PRO A 168 -9.19 15.44 -9.40
CA PRO A 168 -9.40 16.36 -8.29
C PRO A 168 -8.89 15.75 -6.97
N ALA A 169 -8.41 16.63 -6.07
CA ALA A 169 -7.87 16.19 -4.77
C ALA A 169 -8.91 15.47 -3.91
N GLU A 170 -10.18 15.76 -4.13
CA GLU A 170 -11.33 15.19 -3.43
C GLU A 170 -11.70 13.78 -3.88
N ILE A 171 -10.94 13.20 -4.81
CA ILE A 171 -11.30 11.92 -5.46
C ILE A 171 -11.61 10.81 -4.46
N TYR A 172 -10.84 10.67 -3.37
CA TYR A 172 -11.08 9.59 -2.43
C TYR A 172 -12.39 9.76 -1.67
N GLY A 173 -12.73 10.99 -1.25
CA GLY A 173 -14.05 11.29 -0.70
C GLY A 173 -15.17 11.00 -1.71
N ARG A 174 -14.98 11.38 -2.97
CA ARG A 174 -15.93 11.14 -4.06
C ARG A 174 -16.14 9.65 -4.33
N LEU A 175 -15.09 8.83 -4.34
CA LEU A 175 -15.21 7.38 -4.48
C LEU A 175 -15.93 6.74 -3.30
N MET A 176 -15.65 7.19 -2.07
CA MET A 176 -16.29 6.70 -0.85
C MET A 176 -17.77 7.07 -0.78
N SER A 177 -18.14 8.28 -1.20
CA SER A 177 -19.55 8.71 -1.24
C SER A 177 -20.42 7.80 -2.10
N GLY A 178 -19.88 7.28 -3.22
CA GLY A 178 -20.57 6.32 -4.09
C GLY A 178 -20.80 4.94 -3.47
N LEU A 179 -20.22 4.67 -2.29
CA LEU A 179 -20.31 3.40 -1.56
C LEU A 179 -21.13 3.50 -0.27
N GLU A 180 -21.65 4.67 0.08
CA GLU A 180 -22.46 4.85 1.28
C GLU A 180 -23.67 3.90 1.28
N GLY A 181 -23.92 3.28 2.42
CA GLY A 181 -25.02 2.33 2.61
C GLY A 181 -24.81 0.94 2.00
N LYS A 182 -23.67 0.67 1.33
CA LYS A 182 -23.40 -0.65 0.72
C LYS A 182 -22.71 -1.65 1.64
N GLY A 183 -22.33 -1.27 2.86
CA GLY A 183 -21.60 -2.16 3.78
C GLY A 183 -20.15 -2.42 3.37
N VAL A 184 -19.57 -1.58 2.49
CA VAL A 184 -18.17 -1.68 2.08
C VAL A 184 -17.29 -0.96 3.11
N GLU A 185 -16.31 -1.67 3.65
CA GLU A 185 -15.30 -1.07 4.54
C GLU A 185 -14.21 -0.38 3.72
N THR A 186 -13.85 0.85 4.10
CA THR A 186 -12.84 1.62 3.35
C THR A 186 -11.59 1.84 4.18
N VAL A 187 -10.43 1.66 3.56
CA VAL A 187 -9.11 1.93 4.13
C VAL A 187 -8.45 3.03 3.32
N VAL A 188 -7.92 4.06 3.99
CA VAL A 188 -7.34 5.22 3.33
C VAL A 188 -5.89 5.42 3.78
N ASP A 189 -4.95 5.29 2.83
CA ASP A 189 -3.52 5.56 3.04
C ASP A 189 -3.04 6.64 2.07
N THR A 190 -3.38 7.86 2.40
CA THR A 190 -3.02 9.08 1.67
C THR A 190 -2.81 10.23 2.64
N SER A 191 -2.43 11.40 2.12
CA SER A 191 -2.15 12.60 2.92
C SER A 191 -2.84 13.84 2.35
N GLY A 192 -2.73 14.95 3.07
CA GLY A 192 -3.19 16.26 2.63
C GLY A 192 -4.70 16.32 2.38
N GLU A 193 -5.10 16.99 1.30
CA GLU A 193 -6.51 17.22 0.99
C GLU A 193 -7.27 15.93 0.65
N ALA A 194 -6.61 14.97 0.01
CA ALA A 194 -7.21 13.67 -0.28
C ALA A 194 -7.64 12.91 0.98
N LEU A 195 -6.84 12.99 2.06
CA LEU A 195 -7.23 12.46 3.37
C LEU A 195 -8.37 13.28 3.98
N ARG A 196 -8.26 14.62 3.94
CA ARG A 196 -9.25 15.52 4.54
C ARG A 196 -10.66 15.29 4.01
N THR A 197 -10.78 15.09 2.70
CA THR A 197 -12.07 14.88 2.03
C THR A 197 -12.61 13.45 2.19
N ALA A 198 -11.75 12.48 2.52
CA ALA A 198 -12.16 11.10 2.78
C ALA A 198 -12.70 10.90 4.21
N LEU A 199 -12.18 11.64 5.20
CA LEU A 199 -12.52 11.46 6.62
C LEU A 199 -14.03 11.55 6.94
N PRO A 200 -14.83 12.49 6.36
CA PRO A 200 -16.28 12.56 6.63
C PRO A 200 -17.06 11.29 6.27
N TYR A 201 -16.53 10.47 5.35
CA TYR A 201 -17.13 9.20 4.93
C TYR A 201 -16.75 8.02 5.82
N ARG A 202 -16.18 8.29 7.01
CA ARG A 202 -15.90 7.35 8.08
C ARG A 202 -15.10 6.11 7.66
N PRO A 203 -13.88 6.29 7.10
CA PRO A 203 -13.03 5.16 6.75
C PRO A 203 -12.82 4.22 7.94
N PHE A 204 -12.87 2.90 7.67
CA PHE A 204 -12.59 1.87 8.67
C PHE A 204 -11.18 2.04 9.25
N LEU A 205 -10.19 2.33 8.38
CA LEU A 205 -8.81 2.53 8.80
C LEU A 205 -8.18 3.68 8.01
N VAL A 206 -7.47 4.56 8.72
CA VAL A 206 -6.51 5.48 8.11
C VAL A 206 -5.12 5.20 8.66
N LYS A 207 -4.08 5.32 7.79
CA LYS A 207 -2.70 5.05 8.21
C LYS A 207 -1.74 6.18 7.86
N PRO A 208 -1.66 7.25 8.62
CA PRO A 208 -0.60 8.24 8.49
C PRO A 208 0.72 7.73 9.12
N ASN A 209 1.86 8.26 8.66
CA ASN A 209 3.06 8.28 9.49
C ASN A 209 3.05 9.53 10.40
N ARG A 210 4.01 9.62 11.35
CA ARG A 210 4.10 10.77 12.27
C ARG A 210 4.17 12.09 11.51
N GLN A 211 5.03 12.20 10.52
CA GLN A 211 5.25 13.41 9.75
C GLN A 211 3.99 13.83 8.95
N GLU A 212 3.34 12.89 8.29
CA GLU A 212 2.07 13.13 7.57
C GLU A 212 0.98 13.62 8.53
N LEU A 213 0.90 13.03 9.73
CA LEU A 213 -0.06 13.43 10.76
C LEU A 213 0.22 14.83 11.28
N GLU A 214 1.48 15.16 11.58
CA GLU A 214 1.91 16.49 12.01
C GLU A 214 1.62 17.55 10.96
N GLN A 215 1.94 17.28 9.70
CA GLN A 215 1.63 18.18 8.58
C GLN A 215 0.12 18.38 8.42
N PHE A 216 -0.66 17.31 8.53
CA PHE A 216 -2.11 17.36 8.39
C PHE A 216 -2.77 18.17 9.50
N LEU A 217 -2.28 18.05 10.74
CA LEU A 217 -2.81 18.75 11.92
C LEU A 217 -2.18 20.13 12.13
N GLY A 218 -1.08 20.47 11.42
CA GLY A 218 -0.34 21.72 11.61
C GLY A 218 0.32 21.82 12.99
N ARG A 219 0.67 20.68 13.61
CA ARG A 219 1.20 20.60 14.96
C ARG A 219 2.21 19.45 15.10
N THR A 220 3.30 19.67 15.83
CA THR A 220 4.25 18.63 16.21
C THR A 220 3.68 17.70 17.27
N LEU A 221 4.04 16.41 17.19
CA LEU A 221 3.58 15.34 18.08
C LEU A 221 4.82 14.59 18.64
N PRO A 222 5.55 15.19 19.61
CA PRO A 222 6.87 14.73 20.02
C PRO A 222 6.84 13.42 20.81
N ASP A 223 5.76 13.13 21.50
CA ASP A 223 5.61 12.03 22.44
C ASP A 223 4.35 11.20 22.20
N GLU A 224 4.14 10.17 23.01
CA GLU A 224 2.99 9.28 22.89
C GLU A 224 1.67 9.99 23.21
N GLU A 225 1.66 10.95 24.13
CA GLU A 225 0.45 11.72 24.45
C GLU A 225 0.03 12.57 23.24
N GLY A 226 0.99 13.22 22.59
CA GLY A 226 0.76 13.94 21.34
C GLY A 226 0.25 13.03 20.22
N LEU A 227 0.80 11.82 20.07
CA LEU A 227 0.33 10.84 19.08
C LEU A 227 -1.10 10.37 19.37
N ARG A 228 -1.44 10.10 20.64
CA ARG A 228 -2.81 9.75 21.06
C ARG A 228 -3.78 10.88 20.74
N TRP A 229 -3.40 12.12 21.08
CA TRP A 229 -4.20 13.31 20.73
C TRP A 229 -4.41 13.44 19.22
N GLY A 230 -3.36 13.23 18.42
CA GLY A 230 -3.43 13.27 16.94
C GLY A 230 -4.35 12.19 16.37
N ALA A 231 -4.26 10.96 16.89
CA ALA A 231 -5.16 9.88 16.52
C ALA A 231 -6.64 10.22 16.84
N GLU A 232 -6.90 10.73 18.03
CA GLU A 232 -8.25 11.17 18.41
C GLU A 232 -8.76 12.35 17.58
N ALA A 233 -7.87 13.24 17.13
CA ALA A 233 -8.26 14.32 16.21
C ALA A 233 -8.78 13.75 14.88
N LEU A 234 -8.09 12.76 14.28
CA LEU A 234 -8.55 12.09 13.07
C LEU A 234 -9.84 11.29 13.30
N ARG A 235 -9.99 10.65 14.46
CA ARG A 235 -11.24 9.93 14.81
C ARG A 235 -12.43 10.88 14.91
N ARG A 236 -12.26 12.03 15.55
CA ARG A 236 -13.29 13.08 15.61
C ARG A 236 -13.65 13.64 14.22
N MET A 237 -12.72 13.62 13.27
CA MET A 237 -12.98 14.00 11.88
C MET A 237 -13.65 12.89 11.05
N GLY A 238 -13.78 11.68 11.60
CA GLY A 238 -14.54 10.59 10.99
C GLY A 238 -13.84 9.24 10.93
N ALA A 239 -12.51 9.16 11.03
CA ALA A 239 -11.81 7.87 10.99
C ALA A 239 -12.29 6.96 12.11
N ARG A 240 -12.63 5.69 11.80
CA ARG A 240 -12.99 4.71 12.84
C ARG A 240 -11.75 4.21 13.57
N ASN A 241 -10.72 3.84 12.83
CA ASN A 241 -9.45 3.39 13.37
C ASN A 241 -8.30 4.22 12.77
N VAL A 242 -7.29 4.53 13.57
CA VAL A 242 -6.11 5.30 13.16
C VAL A 242 -4.85 4.53 13.52
N LEU A 243 -4.08 4.11 12.52
CA LEU A 243 -2.82 3.39 12.67
C LEU A 243 -1.65 4.33 12.33
N ILE A 244 -0.97 4.87 13.33
CA ILE A 244 0.17 5.76 13.14
C ILE A 244 1.45 4.93 13.04
N SER A 245 2.13 4.98 11.90
CA SER A 245 3.44 4.36 11.73
C SER A 245 4.55 5.29 12.22
N LEU A 246 5.52 4.71 12.97
CA LEU A 246 6.57 5.42 13.68
C LEU A 246 7.97 4.89 13.30
N ALA A 247 8.11 4.38 12.09
CA ALA A 247 9.35 3.76 11.60
C ALA A 247 9.95 2.75 12.60
N GLY A 248 11.21 2.89 12.98
CA GLY A 248 11.89 2.01 13.93
C GLY A 248 11.29 1.97 15.33
N GLU A 249 10.44 2.94 15.70
CA GLU A 249 9.73 2.95 16.98
C GLU A 249 8.47 2.03 16.95
N GLY A 250 8.06 1.54 15.80
CA GLY A 250 6.88 0.69 15.63
C GLY A 250 5.62 1.46 15.24
N SER A 251 4.53 1.34 15.99
CA SER A 251 3.27 2.03 15.65
C SER A 251 2.33 2.18 16.86
N LEU A 252 1.36 3.08 16.71
CA LEU A 252 0.25 3.29 17.62
C LEU A 252 -1.06 3.10 16.85
N LEU A 253 -1.94 2.24 17.35
CA LEU A 253 -3.31 2.08 16.85
C LEU A 253 -4.27 2.71 17.86
N ALA A 254 -5.15 3.60 17.41
CA ALA A 254 -6.37 4.00 18.11
C ALA A 254 -7.54 3.32 17.41
N ASP A 255 -8.24 2.43 18.09
CA ASP A 255 -9.36 1.69 17.52
C ASP A 255 -10.72 2.36 17.76
N GLU A 256 -11.74 1.90 17.08
CA GLU A 256 -13.09 2.46 17.17
C GLU A 256 -13.78 2.22 18.53
N THR A 257 -13.25 1.34 19.37
CA THR A 257 -13.74 1.16 20.75
C THR A 257 -13.22 2.21 21.70
N GLY A 258 -12.20 2.99 21.30
CA GLY A 258 -11.51 4.00 22.11
C GLY A 258 -10.23 3.48 22.74
N ALA A 259 -9.84 2.22 22.49
CA ALA A 259 -8.60 1.69 23.02
C ALA A 259 -7.38 2.14 22.18
N PHE A 260 -6.23 2.24 22.87
CA PHE A 260 -4.94 2.54 22.27
C PHE A 260 -4.00 1.36 22.42
N HIS A 261 -3.44 0.92 21.33
CA HIS A 261 -2.48 -0.18 21.28
C HIS A 261 -1.13 0.34 20.81
N ARG A 262 -0.11 0.27 21.66
CA ARG A 262 1.27 0.62 21.32
C ARG A 262 2.07 -0.65 21.06
N ARG A 263 2.77 -0.70 19.93
CA ARG A 263 3.58 -1.86 19.58
C ARG A 263 4.91 -1.42 19.00
N SER A 264 6.01 -1.86 19.62
CA SER A 264 7.37 -1.59 19.15
C SER A 264 7.69 -2.41 17.89
N ALA A 265 8.54 -1.86 17.03
CA ALA A 265 9.09 -2.63 15.92
C ALA A 265 10.00 -3.76 16.46
N PRO A 266 9.97 -4.95 15.86
CA PRO A 266 10.93 -6.00 16.22
C PRO A 266 12.34 -5.60 15.81
N ALA A 267 13.35 -6.09 16.55
CA ALA A 267 14.74 -5.87 16.20
C ALA A 267 15.09 -6.54 14.85
N GLY A 268 15.77 -5.80 13.99
CA GLY A 268 16.20 -6.25 12.67
C GLY A 268 17.03 -5.18 11.95
N THR A 269 17.64 -5.55 10.82
CA THR A 269 18.42 -4.62 10.00
C THR A 269 17.54 -4.08 8.86
N VAL A 270 17.32 -2.79 8.86
CA VAL A 270 16.56 -2.11 7.78
C VAL A 270 17.40 -2.14 6.50
N ARG A 271 16.82 -2.67 5.42
CA ARG A 271 17.40 -2.72 4.07
C ARG A 271 16.70 -1.79 3.10
N ASN A 272 15.40 -1.63 3.26
CA ASN A 272 14.58 -0.76 2.42
C ASN A 272 13.28 -0.41 3.13
N SER A 273 13.04 0.86 3.41
CA SER A 273 11.81 1.31 4.08
C SER A 273 10.61 1.52 3.13
N VAL A 274 10.86 1.48 1.81
CA VAL A 274 9.80 1.69 0.81
C VAL A 274 8.80 0.54 0.86
N GLY A 275 7.51 0.86 0.88
CA GLY A 275 6.44 -0.13 0.95
C GLY A 275 6.16 -0.73 2.35
N ALA A 276 6.97 -0.39 3.37
CA ALA A 276 6.73 -0.88 4.75
C ALA A 276 5.38 -0.42 5.31
N GLY A 277 4.96 0.82 5.00
CA GLY A 277 3.65 1.34 5.37
C GLY A 277 2.51 0.60 4.68
N ASP A 278 2.66 0.30 3.39
CA ASP A 278 1.69 -0.46 2.59
C ASP A 278 1.57 -1.89 3.10
N ALA A 279 2.72 -2.51 3.44
CA ALA A 279 2.76 -3.83 4.06
C ALA A 279 2.09 -3.84 5.45
N MET A 280 2.20 -2.75 6.21
CA MET A 280 1.51 -2.60 7.49
C MET A 280 -0.02 -2.60 7.31
N VAL A 281 -0.54 -1.92 6.27
CA VAL A 281 -1.97 -1.97 5.92
C VAL A 281 -2.38 -3.39 5.55
N ALA A 282 -1.63 -4.05 4.68
CA ALA A 282 -1.93 -5.42 4.24
C ALA A 282 -1.92 -6.42 5.41
N GLY A 283 -0.91 -6.34 6.27
CA GLY A 283 -0.82 -7.18 7.48
C GLY A 283 -1.97 -6.92 8.43
N PHE A 284 -2.32 -5.67 8.69
CA PHE A 284 -3.47 -5.31 9.51
C PHE A 284 -4.77 -5.93 8.97
N LEU A 285 -5.03 -5.78 7.67
CA LEU A 285 -6.22 -6.36 7.04
C LEU A 285 -6.23 -7.89 7.09
N ALA A 286 -5.08 -8.53 6.83
CA ALA A 286 -4.98 -9.99 6.92
C ALA A 286 -5.24 -10.50 8.35
N GLY A 287 -4.72 -9.83 9.37
CA GLY A 287 -4.98 -10.13 10.77
C GLY A 287 -6.43 -9.89 11.16
N TRP A 288 -7.00 -8.76 10.75
CA TRP A 288 -8.41 -8.42 10.99
C TRP A 288 -9.39 -9.42 10.38
N LEU A 289 -9.15 -9.83 9.13
CA LEU A 289 -10.01 -10.81 8.47
C LEU A 289 -10.01 -12.17 9.18
N ARG A 290 -8.89 -12.55 9.79
CA ARG A 290 -8.74 -13.84 10.49
C ARG A 290 -9.31 -13.85 11.89
N GLU A 291 -9.06 -12.77 12.65
CA GLU A 291 -9.26 -12.78 14.10
C GLU A 291 -10.39 -11.86 14.56
N LYS A 292 -10.72 -10.82 13.77
CA LYS A 292 -11.66 -9.74 14.15
C LYS A 292 -11.29 -9.08 15.48
N ASP A 293 -9.98 -8.99 15.74
CA ASP A 293 -9.37 -8.47 16.95
C ASP A 293 -8.36 -7.38 16.58
N TYR A 294 -8.49 -6.19 17.13
CA TYR A 294 -7.66 -5.03 16.79
C TYR A 294 -6.20 -5.20 17.23
N GLU A 295 -5.96 -5.81 18.39
CA GLU A 295 -4.60 -6.01 18.88
C GLU A 295 -3.83 -7.01 18.01
N LYS A 296 -4.50 -8.09 17.59
CA LYS A 296 -3.92 -9.06 16.66
C LYS A 296 -3.73 -8.48 15.27
N ALA A 297 -4.72 -7.75 14.75
CA ALA A 297 -4.59 -7.05 13.48
C ALA A 297 -3.40 -6.07 13.50
N HIS A 298 -3.23 -5.33 14.58
CA HIS A 298 -2.10 -4.43 14.80
C HIS A 298 -0.76 -5.19 14.81
N LEU A 299 -0.67 -6.32 15.51
CA LEU A 299 0.52 -7.19 15.52
C LEU A 299 0.90 -7.62 14.09
N TRP A 300 -0.05 -8.12 13.33
CA TRP A 300 0.16 -8.52 11.94
C TRP A 300 0.65 -7.35 11.07
N GLY A 301 0.07 -6.17 11.27
CA GLY A 301 0.49 -4.95 10.58
C GLY A 301 1.95 -4.61 10.86
N VAL A 302 2.34 -4.56 12.14
CA VAL A 302 3.74 -4.26 12.53
C VAL A 302 4.70 -5.32 12.01
N ALA A 303 4.34 -6.60 12.08
CA ALA A 303 5.16 -7.70 11.58
C ALA A 303 5.39 -7.59 10.06
N ALA A 304 4.32 -7.34 9.27
CA ALA A 304 4.41 -7.21 7.82
C ALA A 304 5.21 -5.98 7.40
N GLY A 305 4.98 -4.82 8.04
CA GLY A 305 5.75 -3.60 7.80
C GLY A 305 7.23 -3.78 8.12
N SER A 306 7.55 -4.42 9.26
CA SER A 306 8.94 -4.68 9.67
C SER A 306 9.63 -5.70 8.77
N ALA A 307 8.94 -6.79 8.39
CA ALA A 307 9.49 -7.78 7.45
C ALA A 307 9.84 -7.12 6.11
N THR A 308 8.97 -6.24 5.60
CA THR A 308 9.23 -5.49 4.37
C THR A 308 10.41 -4.55 4.53
N ALA A 309 10.51 -3.82 5.64
CA ALA A 309 11.67 -2.96 5.93
C ALA A 309 13.00 -3.74 6.00
N PHE A 310 12.98 -5.00 6.42
CA PHE A 310 14.17 -5.87 6.49
C PHE A 310 14.48 -6.58 5.17
N SER A 311 13.63 -6.44 4.16
CA SER A 311 13.78 -7.03 2.82
C SER A 311 14.26 -6.01 1.80
N THR A 312 14.78 -6.46 0.65
CA THR A 312 15.15 -5.56 -0.45
C THR A 312 13.97 -5.09 -1.29
N GLY A 313 12.81 -5.71 -1.11
CA GLY A 313 11.52 -5.41 -1.74
C GLY A 313 10.39 -5.84 -0.82
N THR A 314 9.22 -6.15 -1.36
CA THR A 314 8.09 -6.72 -0.60
C THR A 314 8.51 -8.00 0.11
N ALA A 315 8.23 -8.13 1.41
CA ALA A 315 8.60 -9.30 2.18
C ALA A 315 7.85 -10.55 1.71
N ALA A 316 8.58 -11.69 1.71
CA ALA A 316 7.95 -12.99 1.52
C ALA A 316 7.08 -13.37 2.74
N GLY A 317 5.99 -14.10 2.49
CA GLY A 317 5.05 -14.51 3.53
C GLY A 317 5.73 -15.26 4.68
N ALA A 318 6.71 -16.11 4.39
CA ALA A 318 7.47 -16.84 5.42
C ALA A 318 8.16 -15.90 6.42
N GLU A 319 8.74 -14.78 5.96
CA GLU A 319 9.37 -13.80 6.83
C GLU A 319 8.35 -13.06 7.70
N ILE A 320 7.19 -12.73 7.12
CA ILE A 320 6.10 -12.07 7.86
C ILE A 320 5.61 -13.02 8.96
N TYR A 321 5.31 -14.28 8.64
CA TYR A 321 4.86 -15.27 9.63
C TYR A 321 5.91 -15.53 10.70
N ARG A 322 7.20 -15.55 10.35
CA ARG A 322 8.29 -15.68 11.32
C ARG A 322 8.28 -14.54 12.35
N LEU A 323 8.06 -13.30 11.89
CA LEU A 323 7.97 -12.16 12.78
C LEU A 323 6.68 -12.18 13.62
N ILE A 324 5.52 -12.55 13.05
CA ILE A 324 4.27 -12.71 13.79
C ILE A 324 4.49 -13.69 14.96
N ASN A 325 5.05 -14.88 14.69
CA ASN A 325 5.31 -15.87 15.72
C ASN A 325 6.30 -15.39 16.79
N LYS A 326 7.32 -14.60 16.40
CA LYS A 326 8.29 -14.02 17.33
C LYS A 326 7.69 -12.92 18.22
N MET A 327 6.71 -12.18 17.71
CA MET A 327 6.06 -11.05 18.39
C MET A 327 4.80 -11.46 19.17
N CYS A 328 4.29 -12.67 18.94
CA CYS A 328 3.22 -13.27 19.72
C CYS A 328 3.81 -13.69 21.09
N PRO A 329 3.24 -13.26 22.22
CA PRO A 329 3.72 -13.61 23.54
C PRO A 329 3.51 -15.12 23.86
#